data_9d048b9b86d07118d8dd027331b870fd
#
_entry.id   9d048b9b86d07118d8dd027331b870fd
#
_cell.length_a   1.000
_cell.length_b   1.000
_cell.length_c   1.000
_cell.angle_alpha   90.00
_cell.angle_beta   90.00
_cell.angle_gamma   90.00
#
_symmetry.space_group_name_H-M   'P 1'
#
loop_
_entity.id
_entity.type
_entity.pdbx_description
1 polymer ?
#
loop_
_entity_poly.entity_id
_entity_poly.type
_entity_poly.pdbx_seq_one_letter_code
_entity_poly.pdbx_strand_id
1 'polypeptide(L)'
;ETVLKDGETYRFYYRGMPEAKHDLDTEVTCVAESKDGIHWSRPKLTNYLVRGAKENNVVLARSRGCHNLAPFIDTNPACPPAQRYKAMGGSGSPGLLAFPSPDGLHWKQAQEKPVITKGAFDSQNNAFWSLSEGHYVCYFRVFREGKRWIARATSKDFIHWSEPIDLELNGNPREHLYTNQFDPYLRAPQIYLGMPTRYFPG
;
A
#
# COMPACT_ATOMS: atom_id res chain seq x y z
N GLU A 1 3.62 -0.91 6.70
CA GLU A 1 4.17 0.47 6.72
C GLU A 1 5.02 0.71 5.49
N THR A 2 5.14 2.00 5.07
CA THR A 2 5.84 2.38 3.84
C THR A 2 6.68 3.62 4.08
N VAL A 3 7.92 3.62 3.58
CA VAL A 3 8.77 4.81 3.53
C VAL A 3 8.97 5.22 2.08
N LEU A 4 8.65 6.47 1.77
CA LEU A 4 8.87 7.08 0.45
C LEU A 4 9.90 8.19 0.54
N LYS A 5 10.72 8.33 -0.50
CA LYS A 5 11.58 9.49 -0.68
C LYS A 5 11.01 10.38 -1.79
N ASP A 6 10.68 11.63 -1.48
CA ASP A 6 10.20 12.63 -2.42
C ASP A 6 11.10 13.86 -2.36
N GLY A 7 11.93 14.00 -3.37
CA GLY A 7 13.01 15.00 -3.36
C GLY A 7 13.92 14.81 -2.14
N GLU A 8 13.99 15.82 -1.28
CA GLU A 8 14.80 15.79 -0.05
C GLU A 8 14.02 15.36 1.19
N THR A 9 12.76 14.93 1.05
CA THR A 9 11.91 14.56 2.17
C THR A 9 11.62 13.07 2.14
N TYR A 10 11.88 12.41 3.25
CA TYR A 10 11.40 11.05 3.51
C TYR A 10 10.07 11.13 4.23
N ARG A 11 9.10 10.31 3.84
CA ARG A 11 7.80 10.16 4.50
C ARG A 11 7.60 8.73 4.92
N PHE A 12 7.31 8.54 6.20
CA PHE A 12 6.99 7.25 6.78
C PHE A 12 5.50 7.20 7.09
N TYR A 13 4.79 6.33 6.38
CA TYR A 13 3.36 6.08 6.61
C TYR A 13 3.21 4.86 7.51
N TYR A 14 2.42 4.99 8.55
CA TYR A 14 2.22 3.95 9.54
C TYR A 14 0.80 3.95 10.11
N ARG A 15 0.37 2.79 10.56
CA ARG A 15 -0.93 2.60 11.19
C ARG A 15 -0.94 3.15 12.60
N GLY A 16 -2.00 3.87 12.95
CA GLY A 16 -2.30 4.30 14.30
C GLY A 16 -3.58 3.65 14.81
N MET A 17 -3.62 3.34 16.09
CA MET A 17 -4.79 2.79 16.80
C MET A 17 -5.17 3.73 17.96
N PRO A 18 -5.96 4.77 17.68
CA PRO A 18 -6.30 5.80 18.68
C PRO A 18 -7.00 5.24 19.92
N GLU A 19 -7.81 4.20 19.75
CA GLU A 19 -8.56 3.56 20.84
C GLU A 19 -7.76 2.46 21.57
N ALA A 20 -6.47 2.32 21.27
CA ALA A 20 -5.57 1.30 21.85
C ALA A 20 -6.05 -0.15 21.67
N LYS A 21 -6.90 -0.40 20.68
CA LYS A 21 -7.37 -1.73 20.30
C LYS A 21 -7.39 -1.87 18.79
N HIS A 22 -7.24 -3.09 18.33
CA HIS A 22 -7.32 -3.43 16.91
C HIS A 22 -8.79 -3.40 16.46
N ASP A 23 -9.17 -2.34 15.80
CA ASP A 23 -10.52 -2.13 15.27
C ASP A 23 -10.40 -1.40 13.92
N LEU A 24 -10.77 -2.09 12.86
CA LEU A 24 -10.67 -1.59 11.48
C LEU A 24 -11.43 -0.28 11.25
N ASP A 25 -12.48 -0.03 12.02
CA ASP A 25 -13.31 1.17 11.87
C ASP A 25 -12.70 2.39 12.58
N THR A 26 -11.80 2.15 13.56
CA THR A 26 -11.12 3.21 14.32
C THR A 26 -9.65 3.39 13.96
N GLU A 27 -9.08 2.48 13.16
CA GLU A 27 -7.71 2.63 12.68
C GLU A 27 -7.53 3.90 11.83
N VAL A 28 -6.34 4.46 11.91
CA VAL A 28 -5.93 5.63 11.12
C VAL A 28 -4.58 5.37 10.45
N THR A 29 -4.32 6.06 9.35
CA THR A 29 -2.97 6.13 8.78
C THR A 29 -2.35 7.46 9.18
N CYS A 30 -1.17 7.38 9.77
CA CYS A 30 -0.34 8.50 10.18
C CYS A 30 0.85 8.70 9.25
N VAL A 31 1.44 9.90 9.28
CA VAL A 31 2.69 10.19 8.58
C VAL A 31 3.72 10.80 9.53
N ALA A 32 4.98 10.47 9.33
CA ALA A 32 6.13 11.20 9.86
C ALA A 32 7.04 11.63 8.69
N GLU A 33 7.76 12.73 8.86
CA GLU A 33 8.66 13.27 7.85
C GLU A 33 10.09 13.39 8.39
N SER A 34 11.07 13.21 7.51
CA SER A 34 12.48 13.32 7.81
C SER A 34 13.25 13.92 6.63
N LYS A 35 14.37 14.59 6.91
CA LYS A 35 15.30 15.07 5.88
C LYS A 35 16.50 14.13 5.67
N ASP A 36 16.77 13.27 6.60
CA ASP A 36 17.93 12.37 6.61
C ASP A 36 17.59 10.88 6.72
N GLY A 37 16.29 10.55 6.94
CA GLY A 37 15.82 9.18 7.14
C GLY A 37 16.09 8.62 8.54
N ILE A 38 16.66 9.42 9.45
CA ILE A 38 17.06 9.04 10.82
C ILE A 38 16.24 9.82 11.85
N HIS A 39 16.19 11.14 11.72
CA HIS A 39 15.46 12.02 12.60
C HIS A 39 14.07 12.33 12.04
N TRP A 40 13.05 11.83 12.71
CA TRP A 40 11.65 11.91 12.27
C TRP A 40 10.85 12.89 13.09
N SER A 41 10.02 13.67 12.41
CA SER A 41 9.06 14.58 13.02
C SER A 41 7.64 14.27 12.54
N ARG A 42 6.64 14.59 13.37
CA ARG A 42 5.24 14.47 13.02
C ARG A 42 4.72 15.81 12.52
N PRO A 43 4.33 15.94 11.24
CA PRO A 43 3.74 17.19 10.76
C PRO A 43 2.42 17.47 11.46
N LYS A 44 2.13 18.75 11.68
CA LYS A 44 0.87 19.21 12.25
C LYS A 44 -0.16 19.40 11.14
N LEU A 45 -0.96 18.37 10.91
CA LEU A 45 -2.06 18.37 9.95
C LEU A 45 -3.38 18.61 10.67
N THR A 46 -4.36 19.11 9.92
CA THR A 46 -5.72 19.38 10.43
C THR A 46 -6.79 18.63 9.63
N ASN A 47 -6.40 17.55 8.94
CA ASN A 47 -7.28 16.78 8.04
C ASN A 47 -8.41 16.10 8.81
N TYR A 48 -8.13 15.62 10.02
CA TYR A 48 -9.06 14.83 10.80
C TYR A 48 -9.04 15.24 12.28
N LEU A 49 -10.24 15.22 12.91
CA LEU A 49 -10.35 15.30 14.37
C LEU A 49 -10.19 13.88 14.93
N VAL A 50 -9.14 13.65 15.73
CA VAL A 50 -8.85 12.36 16.34
C VAL A 50 -8.70 12.52 17.85
N ARG A 51 -9.53 11.84 18.64
CA ARG A 51 -9.57 11.93 20.12
C ARG A 51 -9.62 13.38 20.65
N GLY A 52 -10.39 14.23 19.98
CA GLY A 52 -10.51 15.64 20.33
C GLY A 52 -9.34 16.53 19.89
N ALA A 53 -8.25 15.99 19.38
CA ALA A 53 -7.14 16.74 18.83
C ALA A 53 -7.36 17.07 17.36
N LYS A 54 -7.39 18.35 17.01
CA LYS A 54 -7.49 18.82 15.64
C LYS A 54 -6.12 18.81 14.95
N GLU A 55 -5.06 19.25 15.64
CA GLU A 55 -3.69 19.14 15.16
C GLU A 55 -3.15 17.75 15.48
N ASN A 56 -2.85 16.99 14.42
CA ASN A 56 -2.29 15.65 14.51
C ASN A 56 -1.56 15.32 13.18
N ASN A 57 -1.03 14.13 13.05
CA ASN A 57 -0.32 13.69 11.85
C ASN A 57 -1.09 12.60 11.07
N VAL A 58 -2.42 12.58 11.18
CA VAL A 58 -3.28 11.62 10.49
C VAL A 58 -3.54 12.09 9.06
N VAL A 59 -3.28 11.22 8.10
CA VAL A 59 -3.48 11.45 6.66
C VAL A 59 -4.70 10.71 6.09
N LEU A 60 -5.15 9.64 6.75
CA LEU A 60 -6.38 8.93 6.42
C LEU A 60 -7.05 8.42 7.69
N ALA A 61 -8.35 8.62 7.81
CA ALA A 61 -9.19 8.11 8.89
C ALA A 61 -10.59 7.78 8.37
N ARG A 62 -11.37 7.06 9.17
CA ARG A 62 -12.77 6.69 8.87
C ARG A 62 -12.89 5.96 7.54
N SER A 63 -11.91 5.14 7.21
CA SER A 63 -11.87 4.34 6.00
C SER A 63 -11.22 2.99 6.30
N ARG A 64 -11.78 1.93 5.77
CA ARG A 64 -11.15 0.59 5.81
C ARG A 64 -9.79 0.55 5.09
N GLY A 65 -9.52 1.54 4.23
CA GLY A 65 -8.23 1.73 3.60
C GLY A 65 -7.10 2.11 4.56
N CYS A 66 -7.42 2.52 5.82
CA CYS A 66 -6.40 2.77 6.84
C CYS A 66 -5.61 1.50 7.19
N HIS A 67 -6.24 0.33 7.04
CA HIS A 67 -5.57 -0.94 7.27
C HIS A 67 -4.61 -1.23 6.11
N ASN A 68 -3.33 -1.28 6.42
CA ASN A 68 -2.24 -1.55 5.46
C ASN A 68 -2.21 -0.59 4.25
N LEU A 69 -2.51 0.69 4.45
CA LEU A 69 -2.33 1.68 3.38
C LEU A 69 -0.87 1.64 2.90
N ALA A 70 -0.67 1.38 1.62
CA ALA A 70 0.63 1.24 0.97
C ALA A 70 0.81 2.32 -0.12
N PRO A 71 1.30 3.52 0.25
CA PRO A 71 1.54 4.61 -0.69
C PRO A 71 2.74 4.35 -1.60
N PHE A 72 2.69 4.91 -2.81
CA PHE A 72 3.82 5.04 -3.72
C PHE A 72 3.73 6.37 -4.50
N ILE A 73 4.86 6.80 -5.06
CA ILE A 73 4.92 7.92 -6.00
C ILE A 73 4.73 7.36 -7.40
N ASP A 74 3.72 7.85 -8.10
CA ASP A 74 3.39 7.38 -9.42
C ASP A 74 4.38 7.90 -10.46
N THR A 75 5.07 6.99 -11.11
CA THR A 75 6.04 7.29 -12.19
C THR A 75 5.45 7.13 -13.59
N ASN A 76 4.12 6.92 -13.72
CA ASN A 76 3.44 6.93 -15.00
C ASN A 76 3.58 8.30 -15.67
N PRO A 77 4.16 8.38 -16.87
CA PRO A 77 4.31 9.66 -17.58
C PRO A 77 3.00 10.39 -17.86
N ALA A 78 1.88 9.67 -17.90
CA ALA A 78 0.55 10.23 -18.09
C ALA A 78 -0.19 10.52 -16.78
N CYS A 79 0.47 10.36 -15.62
CA CYS A 79 -0.17 10.57 -14.33
C CYS A 79 -0.54 12.04 -14.13
N PRO A 80 -1.82 12.37 -13.86
CA PRO A 80 -2.19 13.75 -13.54
C PRO A 80 -1.51 14.23 -12.25
N PRO A 81 -1.06 15.49 -12.15
CA PRO A 81 -0.46 16.04 -10.93
C PRO A 81 -1.32 15.87 -9.68
N ALA A 82 -2.64 15.94 -9.83
CA ALA A 82 -3.60 15.72 -8.76
C ALA A 82 -3.63 14.27 -8.21
N GLN A 83 -2.94 13.34 -8.86
CA GLN A 83 -2.84 11.94 -8.49
C GLN A 83 -1.39 11.45 -8.39
N ARG A 84 -0.45 12.38 -8.21
CA ARG A 84 0.99 12.10 -8.17
C ARG A 84 1.37 11.00 -7.16
N TYR A 85 0.63 10.90 -6.08
CA TYR A 85 0.71 9.77 -5.14
C TYR A 85 -0.50 8.87 -5.31
N LYS A 86 -0.27 7.58 -5.18
CA LYS A 86 -1.31 6.56 -5.14
C LYS A 86 -1.06 5.59 -3.99
N ALA A 87 -2.13 4.98 -3.51
CA ALA A 87 -2.03 3.95 -2.49
C ALA A 87 -3.10 2.87 -2.67
N MET A 88 -2.76 1.65 -2.28
CA MET A 88 -3.72 0.61 -1.99
C MET A 88 -3.91 0.48 -0.49
N GLY A 89 -5.13 0.22 -0.04
CA GLY A 89 -5.43 -0.02 1.36
C GLY A 89 -6.65 -0.89 1.56
N GLY A 90 -6.71 -1.57 2.68
CA GLY A 90 -7.81 -2.46 3.05
C GLY A 90 -7.35 -3.80 3.58
N SER A 91 -8.30 -4.56 4.13
CA SER A 91 -8.08 -5.89 4.70
C SER A 91 -9.29 -6.76 4.44
N GLY A 92 -9.05 -7.99 4.00
CA GLY A 92 -10.11 -8.98 3.79
C GLY A 92 -11.20 -8.56 2.81
N SER A 93 -12.46 -8.92 3.11
CA SER A 93 -13.64 -8.50 2.35
C SER A 93 -14.04 -7.06 2.70
N PRO A 94 -14.48 -6.24 1.73
CA PRO A 94 -14.78 -6.61 0.35
C PRO A 94 -13.60 -6.55 -0.61
N GLY A 95 -12.39 -6.12 -0.20
CA GLY A 95 -11.21 -6.06 -1.06
C GLY A 95 -10.38 -4.78 -0.88
N LEU A 96 -9.45 -4.53 -1.79
CA LEU A 96 -8.58 -3.37 -1.80
C LEU A 96 -9.28 -2.15 -2.39
N LEU A 97 -9.07 -1.02 -1.74
CA LEU A 97 -9.49 0.31 -2.16
C LEU A 97 -8.29 1.07 -2.73
N ALA A 98 -8.55 1.91 -3.72
CA ALA A 98 -7.53 2.77 -4.34
C ALA A 98 -7.66 4.21 -3.85
N PHE A 99 -6.54 4.84 -3.55
CA PHE A 99 -6.46 6.20 -3.04
C PHE A 99 -5.45 7.01 -3.84
N PRO A 100 -5.85 7.95 -4.71
CA PRO A 100 -4.99 8.99 -5.22
C PRO A 100 -4.80 10.13 -4.21
N SER A 101 -3.66 10.84 -4.34
CA SER A 101 -3.36 12.06 -3.61
C SER A 101 -2.44 12.98 -4.44
N PRO A 102 -2.59 14.31 -4.38
CA PRO A 102 -1.68 15.24 -5.05
C PRO A 102 -0.33 15.38 -4.34
N ASP A 103 -0.31 15.16 -3.03
CA ASP A 103 0.80 15.55 -2.16
C ASP A 103 1.22 14.47 -1.14
N GLY A 104 0.52 13.32 -1.09
CA GLY A 104 0.76 12.26 -0.11
C GLY A 104 0.23 12.56 1.29
N LEU A 105 -0.41 13.70 1.50
CA LEU A 105 -0.99 14.12 2.78
C LEU A 105 -2.51 14.18 2.76
N HIS A 106 -3.09 14.44 1.59
CA HIS A 106 -4.54 14.54 1.37
C HIS A 106 -4.98 13.40 0.44
N TRP A 107 -5.51 12.35 1.04
CA TRP A 107 -5.94 11.14 0.31
C TRP A 107 -7.44 11.15 0.07
N LYS A 108 -7.85 10.74 -1.13
CA LYS A 108 -9.25 10.58 -1.50
C LYS A 108 -9.47 9.18 -2.04
N GLN A 109 -10.50 8.49 -1.57
CA GLN A 109 -10.89 7.22 -2.17
C GLN A 109 -11.34 7.43 -3.63
N ALA A 110 -10.78 6.66 -4.56
CA ALA A 110 -11.01 6.83 -5.99
C ALA A 110 -12.45 6.50 -6.40
N GLN A 111 -13.02 5.47 -5.77
CA GLN A 111 -14.40 5.02 -5.98
C GLN A 111 -14.91 4.25 -4.76
N GLU A 112 -16.22 4.13 -4.61
CA GLU A 112 -16.85 3.43 -3.48
C GLU A 112 -16.50 1.94 -3.44
N LYS A 113 -16.52 1.28 -4.61
CA LYS A 113 -16.28 -0.16 -4.72
C LYS A 113 -14.78 -0.47 -4.67
N PRO A 114 -14.39 -1.63 -4.10
CA PRO A 114 -13.03 -2.13 -4.19
C PRO A 114 -12.57 -2.30 -5.63
N VAL A 115 -11.28 -2.10 -5.86
CA VAL A 115 -10.65 -2.26 -7.18
C VAL A 115 -10.08 -3.66 -7.39
N ILE A 116 -9.70 -4.37 -6.31
CA ILE A 116 -9.29 -5.78 -6.35
C ILE A 116 -10.07 -6.51 -5.26
N THR A 117 -10.80 -7.57 -5.64
CA THR A 117 -11.70 -8.30 -4.72
C THR A 117 -11.25 -9.74 -4.46
N LYS A 118 -10.34 -10.30 -5.27
CA LYS A 118 -9.88 -11.68 -5.17
C LYS A 118 -8.50 -11.74 -4.54
N GLY A 119 -8.44 -11.89 -3.21
CA GLY A 119 -7.18 -11.96 -2.47
C GLY A 119 -7.40 -12.12 -0.96
N ALA A 120 -6.30 -12.19 -0.23
CA ALA A 120 -6.24 -12.25 1.23
C ALA A 120 -5.45 -11.05 1.76
N PHE A 121 -6.06 -9.89 1.72
CA PHE A 121 -5.43 -8.57 1.77
C PHE A 121 -4.96 -8.11 3.16
N ASP A 122 -5.16 -8.90 4.20
CA ASP A 122 -4.59 -8.65 5.52
C ASP A 122 -3.06 -8.87 5.52
N SER A 123 -2.39 -8.04 4.77
CA SER A 123 -0.95 -8.02 4.54
C SER A 123 -0.63 -6.72 3.80
N GLN A 124 0.64 -6.44 3.58
CA GLN A 124 1.03 -5.31 2.73
C GLN A 124 0.72 -5.62 1.26
N ASN A 125 0.03 -4.68 0.60
CA ASN A 125 -0.42 -4.81 -0.78
C ASN A 125 0.32 -3.75 -1.60
N ASN A 126 1.46 -4.13 -2.19
CA ASN A 126 2.35 -3.20 -2.88
C ASN A 126 1.92 -2.98 -4.32
N ALA A 127 1.73 -1.72 -4.68
CA ALA A 127 1.47 -1.32 -6.05
C ALA A 127 2.49 -0.28 -6.53
N PHE A 128 2.74 -0.26 -7.83
CA PHE A 128 3.61 0.71 -8.49
C PHE A 128 3.30 0.77 -9.99
N TRP A 129 3.76 1.82 -10.66
CA TRP A 129 3.82 1.87 -12.11
C TRP A 129 5.07 1.14 -12.61
N SER A 130 4.91 0.19 -13.50
CA SER A 130 6.01 -0.47 -14.16
C SER A 130 6.39 0.26 -15.44
N LEU A 131 7.58 0.85 -15.46
CA LEU A 131 8.10 1.50 -16.66
C LEU A 131 8.37 0.50 -17.80
N SER A 132 8.76 -0.73 -17.46
CA SER A 132 9.07 -1.78 -18.45
C SER A 132 7.83 -2.43 -19.03
N GLU A 133 6.74 -2.54 -18.25
CA GLU A 133 5.50 -3.19 -18.69
C GLU A 133 4.44 -2.17 -19.18
N GLY A 134 4.60 -0.88 -18.88
CA GLY A 134 3.68 0.18 -19.30
C GLY A 134 2.31 0.12 -18.65
N HIS A 135 2.24 -0.41 -17.41
CA HIS A 135 1.02 -0.46 -16.61
C HIS A 135 1.32 -0.54 -15.11
N TYR A 136 0.29 -0.37 -14.29
CA TYR A 136 0.39 -0.58 -12.84
C TYR A 136 0.44 -2.08 -12.54
N VAL A 137 1.24 -2.43 -11.55
CA VAL A 137 1.35 -3.77 -10.99
C VAL A 137 1.00 -3.71 -9.52
N CYS A 138 0.24 -4.67 -9.01
CA CYS A 138 -0.03 -4.83 -7.59
C CYS A 138 0.28 -6.25 -7.16
N TYR A 139 1.13 -6.41 -6.16
CA TYR A 139 1.41 -7.68 -5.50
C TYR A 139 0.66 -7.75 -4.17
N PHE A 140 0.00 -8.88 -3.91
CA PHE A 140 -0.78 -9.11 -2.72
C PHE A 140 -0.83 -10.59 -2.36
N ARG A 141 -1.27 -10.85 -1.13
CA ARG A 141 -1.42 -12.22 -0.63
C ARG A 141 -2.70 -12.88 -1.17
N VAL A 142 -2.58 -14.16 -1.46
CA VAL A 142 -3.70 -15.07 -1.74
C VAL A 142 -3.57 -16.32 -0.87
N PHE A 143 -4.62 -17.15 -0.82
CA PHE A 143 -4.51 -18.52 -0.31
C PHE A 143 -4.61 -19.51 -1.46
N ARG A 144 -3.71 -20.49 -1.48
CA ARG A 144 -3.71 -21.61 -2.41
C ARG A 144 -3.45 -22.91 -1.65
N GLU A 145 -4.36 -23.84 -1.71
CA GLU A 145 -4.23 -25.13 -1.02
C GLU A 145 -3.94 -24.98 0.49
N GLY A 146 -4.61 -24.01 1.13
CA GLY A 146 -4.42 -23.69 2.54
C GLY A 146 -3.15 -22.89 2.88
N LYS A 147 -2.27 -22.67 1.91
CA LYS A 147 -1.02 -21.91 2.12
C LYS A 147 -1.16 -20.45 1.73
N ARG A 148 -0.48 -19.57 2.46
CA ARG A 148 -0.29 -18.17 2.07
C ARG A 148 0.63 -18.12 0.86
N TRP A 149 0.21 -17.43 -0.17
CA TRP A 149 0.97 -17.28 -1.41
C TRP A 149 0.89 -15.86 -1.92
N ILE A 150 1.64 -15.54 -2.95
CA ILE A 150 1.67 -14.23 -3.56
C ILE A 150 1.09 -14.31 -4.96
N ALA A 151 0.21 -13.37 -5.28
CA ALA A 151 -0.28 -13.15 -6.62
C ALA A 151 -0.04 -11.70 -7.04
N ARG A 152 -0.07 -11.46 -8.35
CA ARG A 152 -0.04 -10.12 -8.94
C ARG A 152 -1.28 -9.90 -9.80
N ALA A 153 -1.69 -8.64 -9.87
CA ALA A 153 -2.65 -8.15 -10.85
C ALA A 153 -2.07 -6.90 -11.53
N THR A 154 -2.59 -6.56 -12.70
CA THR A 154 -2.15 -5.41 -13.50
C THR A 154 -3.30 -4.51 -13.88
N SER A 155 -3.03 -3.22 -14.11
CA SER A 155 -4.03 -2.22 -14.49
C SER A 155 -3.42 -1.14 -15.39
N LYS A 156 -4.20 -0.62 -16.33
CA LYS A 156 -3.79 0.54 -17.14
C LYS A 156 -4.13 1.88 -16.50
N ASP A 157 -5.10 1.91 -15.58
CA ASP A 157 -5.70 3.13 -15.03
C ASP A 157 -5.75 3.17 -13.49
N PHE A 158 -5.20 2.14 -12.82
CA PHE A 158 -5.23 1.97 -11.36
C PHE A 158 -6.62 1.66 -10.78
N ILE A 159 -7.63 1.52 -11.61
CA ILE A 159 -9.03 1.26 -11.22
C ILE A 159 -9.49 -0.12 -11.68
N HIS A 160 -9.25 -0.45 -12.94
CA HIS A 160 -9.64 -1.73 -13.52
C HIS A 160 -8.44 -2.68 -13.55
N TRP A 161 -8.52 -3.72 -12.73
CA TRP A 161 -7.43 -4.68 -12.54
C TRP A 161 -7.74 -6.02 -13.18
N SER A 162 -6.69 -6.66 -13.68
CA SER A 162 -6.77 -8.03 -14.23
C SER A 162 -7.14 -9.04 -13.14
N GLU A 163 -7.50 -10.26 -13.56
CA GLU A 163 -7.53 -11.40 -12.67
C GLU A 163 -6.14 -11.63 -12.06
N PRO A 164 -6.07 -12.08 -10.78
CA PRO A 164 -4.81 -12.39 -10.14
C PRO A 164 -4.09 -13.57 -10.82
N ILE A 165 -2.79 -13.40 -11.03
CA ILE A 165 -1.89 -14.45 -11.49
C ILE A 165 -0.93 -14.79 -10.35
N ASP A 166 -0.83 -16.07 -10.02
CA ASP A 166 0.05 -16.55 -8.96
C ASP A 166 1.52 -16.35 -9.35
N LEU A 167 2.35 -16.02 -8.36
CA LEU A 167 3.79 -15.98 -8.52
C LEU A 167 4.34 -17.40 -8.69
N GLU A 168 5.20 -17.60 -9.68
CA GLU A 168 5.92 -18.84 -9.89
C GLU A 168 7.36 -18.72 -9.35
N LEU A 169 7.80 -19.70 -8.56
CA LEU A 169 9.13 -19.75 -7.98
C LEU A 169 9.93 -20.94 -8.56
N ASN A 170 10.10 -20.97 -9.88
CA ASN A 170 11.01 -21.86 -10.64
C ASN A 170 11.27 -23.24 -9.98
N GLY A 171 10.22 -24.07 -9.90
CA GLY A 171 10.34 -25.45 -9.40
C GLY A 171 10.40 -25.61 -7.88
N ASN A 172 10.40 -24.53 -7.12
CA ASN A 172 10.29 -24.64 -5.67
C ASN A 172 8.85 -24.96 -5.24
N PRO A 173 8.65 -25.87 -4.28
CA PRO A 173 7.32 -26.18 -3.78
C PRO A 173 6.68 -24.95 -3.11
N ARG A 174 5.37 -24.86 -3.20
CA ARG A 174 4.63 -23.81 -2.47
C ARG A 174 4.81 -23.98 -0.96
N GLU A 175 5.24 -22.92 -0.31
CA GLU A 175 5.34 -22.79 1.13
C GLU A 175 4.62 -21.50 1.58
N HIS A 176 4.43 -21.31 2.89
CA HIS A 176 3.76 -20.11 3.37
C HIS A 176 4.66 -18.87 3.18
N LEU A 177 4.25 -17.95 2.30
CA LEU A 177 4.82 -16.61 2.15
C LEU A 177 3.85 -15.58 2.73
N TYR A 178 4.21 -14.98 3.88
CA TYR A 178 3.28 -14.15 4.65
C TYR A 178 3.11 -12.75 4.05
N THR A 179 4.22 -12.07 3.75
CA THR A 179 4.26 -10.75 3.11
C THR A 179 4.98 -10.85 1.77
N ASN A 180 4.87 -9.84 0.93
CA ASN A 180 5.52 -9.85 -0.39
C ASN A 180 6.62 -8.80 -0.55
N GLN A 181 6.37 -7.54 -0.21
CA GLN A 181 7.30 -6.40 -0.30
C GLN A 181 7.98 -6.25 -1.67
N PHE A 182 7.24 -6.52 -2.75
CA PHE A 182 7.75 -6.32 -4.10
C PHE A 182 7.77 -4.84 -4.47
N ASP A 183 8.93 -4.39 -4.97
CA ASP A 183 9.13 -3.04 -5.51
C ASP A 183 10.11 -3.07 -6.68
N PRO A 184 10.05 -2.13 -7.63
CA PRO A 184 11.08 -1.96 -8.64
C PRO A 184 12.42 -1.61 -8.00
N TYR A 185 13.47 -2.29 -8.45
CA TYR A 185 14.81 -1.95 -8.00
C TYR A 185 15.24 -0.59 -8.55
N LEU A 186 15.59 0.34 -7.67
CA LEU A 186 15.84 1.75 -7.99
C LEU A 186 16.85 1.96 -9.13
N ARG A 187 17.88 1.13 -9.23
CA ARG A 187 18.94 1.26 -10.25
C ARG A 187 18.64 0.52 -11.55
N ALA A 188 17.66 -0.37 -11.54
CA ALA A 188 17.21 -1.17 -12.69
C ALA A 188 15.71 -1.45 -12.56
N PRO A 189 14.83 -0.48 -12.87
CA PRO A 189 13.39 -0.55 -12.58
C PRO A 189 12.65 -1.68 -13.31
N GLN A 190 13.28 -2.31 -14.31
CA GLN A 190 12.78 -3.51 -14.96
C GLN A 190 12.94 -4.78 -14.10
N ILE A 191 13.71 -4.72 -12.99
CA ILE A 191 13.88 -5.79 -12.03
C ILE A 191 13.02 -5.48 -10.82
N TYR A 192 12.18 -6.41 -10.40
CA TYR A 192 11.41 -6.30 -9.17
C TYR A 192 12.08 -7.15 -8.09
N LEU A 193 12.31 -6.52 -6.94
CA LEU A 193 12.83 -7.21 -5.76
C LEU A 193 11.69 -7.45 -4.78
N GLY A 194 11.54 -8.69 -4.35
CA GLY A 194 10.59 -9.06 -3.31
C GLY A 194 11.32 -9.75 -2.16
N MET A 195 10.94 -9.42 -0.93
CA MET A 195 11.46 -10.05 0.29
C MET A 195 10.32 -10.67 1.09
N PRO A 196 9.72 -11.76 0.58
CA PRO A 196 8.61 -12.40 1.27
C PRO A 196 9.06 -13.03 2.58
N THR A 197 8.28 -12.83 3.63
CA THR A 197 8.52 -13.47 4.92
C THR A 197 7.98 -14.90 4.89
N ARG A 198 8.82 -15.90 5.16
CA ARG A 198 8.38 -17.29 5.36
C ARG A 198 7.63 -17.40 6.68
N TYR A 199 6.52 -18.11 6.65
CA TYR A 199 5.71 -18.38 7.83
C TYR A 199 5.68 -19.89 8.09
N PHE A 200 5.99 -20.28 9.30
CA PHE A 200 5.90 -21.66 9.77
C PHE A 200 4.68 -21.76 10.72
N PRO A 201 3.62 -22.46 10.32
CA PRO A 201 2.52 -22.73 11.24
C PRO A 201 3.06 -23.60 12.39
N GLY A 202 2.78 -23.18 13.64
CA GLY A 202 3.11 -23.96 14.85
C GLY A 202 2.21 -25.16 15.02
#